data_b065cfb3c34ee88afe4ee0628207c0b3
#
_entry.id   b065cfb3c34ee88afe4ee0628207c0b3
#
_cell.length_a   1.000
_cell.length_b   1.000
_cell.length_c   1.000
_cell.angle_alpha   90.00
_cell.angle_beta   90.00
_cell.angle_gamma   90.00
#
_symmetry.space_group_name_H-M   'P 1'
#
loop_
_entity.id
_entity.type
_entity.pdbx_description
1 polymer ?
#
loop_
_entity_poly.entity_id
_entity_poly.type
_entity_poly.pdbx_seq_one_letter_code
_entity_poly.pdbx_strand_id
1 'polypeptide(L)'
;MRRRAEHSYQQLDALRLLRLEVRKDLLAESKKHQVWKRLGQIPYVGPIRAAVLLGIVQTAHRFRSNRQLWTYSGLGIEVHSSADHQVVKGQLQRKKKPIEIRGLNKNCNHHLKNLFKGAAASASTHPGPFQEFYAALAAKGMRPEMARLTLARKIATILLIL
;
A
#
# COMPACT_ATOMS: atom_id res chain seq x y z
N MET A 1 -24.17 -1.96 -34.47
CA MET A 1 -23.42 -2.47 -33.32
C MET A 1 -22.02 -2.95 -33.70
N ARG A 2 -21.83 -3.71 -34.78
CA ARG A 2 -20.53 -4.28 -35.20
C ARG A 2 -19.40 -3.24 -35.35
N ARG A 3 -19.62 -2.12 -36.04
CA ARG A 3 -18.61 -1.04 -36.19
C ARG A 3 -18.13 -0.44 -34.85
N ARG A 4 -19.00 -0.30 -33.84
CA ARG A 4 -18.59 0.20 -32.51
C ARG A 4 -17.63 -0.79 -31.81
N ALA A 5 -17.93 -2.10 -31.91
CA ALA A 5 -17.05 -3.11 -31.37
C ALA A 5 -15.68 -3.10 -32.07
N GLU A 6 -15.65 -2.99 -33.40
CA GLU A 6 -14.41 -2.91 -34.18
C GLU A 6 -13.54 -1.73 -33.76
N HIS A 7 -14.13 -0.52 -33.61
CA HIS A 7 -13.41 0.66 -33.11
C HIS A 7 -12.87 0.45 -31.67
N SER A 8 -13.66 -0.19 -30.80
CA SER A 8 -13.20 -0.48 -29.42
C SER A 8 -12.03 -1.45 -29.41
N TYR A 9 -12.01 -2.47 -30.27
CA TYR A 9 -10.87 -3.38 -30.40
C TYR A 9 -9.62 -2.68 -30.95
N GLN A 10 -9.77 -1.82 -31.97
CA GLN A 10 -8.66 -1.03 -32.49
C GLN A 10 -8.04 -0.12 -31.42
N GLN A 11 -8.88 0.56 -30.64
CA GLN A 11 -8.42 1.37 -29.49
C GLN A 11 -7.69 0.52 -28.45
N LEU A 12 -8.24 -0.67 -28.12
CA LEU A 12 -7.63 -1.59 -27.17
C LEU A 12 -6.23 -2.04 -27.63
N ASP A 13 -6.08 -2.38 -28.92
CA ASP A 13 -4.79 -2.82 -29.47
C ASP A 13 -3.77 -1.69 -29.50
N ALA A 14 -4.17 -0.48 -29.88
CA ALA A 14 -3.32 0.70 -29.80
C ALA A 14 -2.86 1.00 -28.36
N LEU A 15 -3.77 0.91 -27.39
CA LEU A 15 -3.46 1.09 -25.96
C LEU A 15 -2.54 -0.01 -25.42
N ARG A 16 -2.66 -1.24 -25.90
CA ARG A 16 -1.76 -2.34 -25.52
C ARG A 16 -0.32 -2.07 -25.96
N LEU A 17 -0.14 -1.62 -27.20
CA LEU A 17 1.19 -1.27 -27.74
C LEU A 17 1.81 -0.10 -26.95
N LEU A 18 1.05 0.98 -26.78
CA LEU A 18 1.48 2.15 -25.99
C LEU A 18 1.84 1.78 -24.56
N ARG A 19 1.04 0.91 -23.91
CA ARG A 19 1.36 0.42 -22.57
C ARG A 19 2.69 -0.34 -22.51
N LEU A 20 3.01 -1.14 -23.54
CA LEU A 20 4.29 -1.87 -23.58
C LEU A 20 5.47 -0.91 -23.74
N GLU A 21 5.33 0.12 -24.56
CA GLU A 21 6.32 1.15 -24.76
C GLU A 21 6.58 1.95 -23.49
N VAL A 22 5.54 2.56 -22.92
CA VAL A 22 5.62 3.32 -21.64
C VAL A 22 6.21 2.46 -20.52
N ARG A 23 5.89 1.17 -20.48
CA ARG A 23 6.47 0.25 -19.51
C ARG A 23 7.97 0.04 -19.69
N LYS A 24 8.45 -0.04 -20.95
CA LYS A 24 9.88 -0.12 -21.26
C LYS A 24 10.61 1.15 -20.82
N ASP A 25 10.05 2.31 -21.13
CA ASP A 25 10.61 3.62 -20.80
C ASP A 25 10.67 3.83 -19.28
N LEU A 26 9.58 3.50 -18.56
CA LEU A 26 9.54 3.55 -17.10
C LEU A 26 10.65 2.70 -16.49
N LEU A 27 10.85 1.49 -16.96
CA LEU A 27 11.90 0.60 -16.46
C LEU A 27 13.30 1.08 -16.82
N ALA A 28 13.49 1.62 -18.03
CA ALA A 28 14.76 2.17 -18.48
C ALA A 28 15.16 3.37 -17.60
N GLU A 29 14.22 4.28 -17.33
CA GLU A 29 14.45 5.43 -16.46
C GLU A 29 14.72 5.00 -15.02
N SER A 30 13.94 4.09 -14.48
CA SER A 30 14.08 3.61 -13.10
C SER A 30 15.44 2.95 -12.85
N LYS A 31 15.99 2.24 -13.82
CA LYS A 31 17.32 1.57 -13.72
C LYS A 31 18.47 2.55 -13.51
N LYS A 32 18.33 3.81 -13.90
CA LYS A 32 19.36 4.85 -13.70
C LYS A 32 19.56 5.19 -12.23
N HIS A 33 18.55 4.91 -11.37
CA HIS A 33 18.60 5.21 -9.95
C HIS A 33 19.21 4.06 -9.14
N GLN A 34 20.21 4.35 -8.31
CA GLN A 34 20.87 3.33 -7.48
C GLN A 34 19.89 2.62 -6.53
N VAL A 35 18.92 3.38 -6.00
CA VAL A 35 17.89 2.88 -5.09
C VAL A 35 17.02 1.79 -5.74
N TRP A 36 16.84 1.83 -7.06
CA TRP A 36 16.05 0.83 -7.79
C TRP A 36 16.56 -0.61 -7.58
N LYS A 37 17.88 -0.80 -7.57
CA LYS A 37 18.52 -2.11 -7.31
C LYS A 37 18.21 -2.61 -5.90
N ARG A 38 18.23 -1.71 -4.89
CA ARG A 38 17.90 -2.04 -3.50
C ARG A 38 16.41 -2.39 -3.35
N LEU A 39 15.52 -1.62 -3.98
CA LEU A 39 14.08 -1.90 -3.96
C LEU A 39 13.75 -3.27 -4.58
N GLY A 40 14.49 -3.68 -5.61
CA GLY A 40 14.35 -5.00 -6.22
C GLY A 40 14.75 -6.17 -5.32
N GLN A 41 15.47 -5.93 -4.23
CA GLN A 41 15.83 -6.96 -3.24
C GLN A 41 14.67 -7.26 -2.27
N ILE A 42 13.68 -6.38 -2.19
CA ILE A 42 12.49 -6.63 -1.36
C ILE A 42 11.66 -7.73 -2.02
N PRO A 43 11.45 -8.87 -1.36
CA PRO A 43 10.64 -9.94 -1.90
C PRO A 43 9.25 -9.44 -2.30
N TYR A 44 8.77 -9.90 -3.46
CA TYR A 44 7.45 -9.54 -4.04
C TYR A 44 7.31 -8.07 -4.47
N VAL A 45 8.38 -7.27 -4.41
CA VAL A 45 8.47 -5.97 -5.05
C VAL A 45 9.16 -6.15 -6.40
N GLY A 46 8.41 -6.56 -7.41
CA GLY A 46 8.93 -6.72 -8.77
C GLY A 46 9.30 -5.38 -9.41
N PRO A 47 9.95 -5.38 -10.58
CA PRO A 47 10.54 -4.18 -11.20
C PRO A 47 9.54 -3.04 -11.43
N ILE A 48 8.30 -3.34 -11.78
CA ILE A 48 7.26 -2.32 -11.96
C ILE A 48 6.88 -1.69 -10.62
N ARG A 49 6.72 -2.50 -9.56
CA ARG A 49 6.40 -1.99 -8.22
C ARG A 49 7.55 -1.13 -7.70
N ALA A 50 8.79 -1.53 -7.94
CA ALA A 50 9.98 -0.76 -7.57
C ALA A 50 10.01 0.59 -8.30
N ALA A 51 9.70 0.63 -9.60
CA ALA A 51 9.62 1.87 -10.36
C ALA A 51 8.52 2.81 -9.84
N VAL A 52 7.34 2.28 -9.52
CA VAL A 52 6.23 3.05 -8.94
C VAL A 52 6.60 3.59 -7.56
N LEU A 53 7.26 2.77 -6.72
CA LEU A 53 7.76 3.21 -5.42
C LEU A 53 8.74 4.36 -5.56
N LEU A 54 9.71 4.23 -6.46
CA LEU A 54 10.70 5.27 -6.74
C LEU A 54 10.04 6.59 -7.14
N GLY A 55 9.10 6.56 -8.08
CA GLY A 55 8.41 7.76 -8.58
C GLY A 55 7.52 8.43 -7.54
N ILE A 56 6.85 7.67 -6.65
CA ILE A 56 5.92 8.25 -5.68
C ILE A 56 6.60 8.64 -4.37
N VAL A 57 7.49 7.78 -3.86
CA VAL A 57 8.17 8.00 -2.57
C VAL A 57 9.32 8.99 -2.74
N GLN A 58 10.04 8.93 -3.86
CA GLN A 58 11.22 9.73 -4.22
C GLN A 58 12.39 9.53 -3.23
N THR A 59 12.19 9.87 -1.97
CA THR A 59 13.18 9.73 -0.90
C THR A 59 12.53 9.22 0.38
N ALA A 60 13.21 8.29 1.07
CA ALA A 60 12.79 7.76 2.36
C ALA A 60 12.76 8.84 3.46
N HIS A 61 13.64 9.86 3.36
CA HIS A 61 13.74 10.97 4.33
C HIS A 61 12.47 11.83 4.40
N ARG A 62 11.58 11.72 3.41
CA ARG A 62 10.27 12.39 3.43
C ARG A 62 9.41 11.94 4.61
N PHE A 63 9.62 10.74 5.12
CA PHE A 63 8.82 10.15 6.20
C PHE A 63 9.68 10.05 7.48
N ARG A 64 9.32 10.80 8.52
CA ARG A 64 10.00 10.76 9.81
C ARG A 64 9.76 9.47 10.60
N SER A 65 8.72 8.71 10.27
CA SER A 65 8.35 7.48 10.95
C SER A 65 7.58 6.52 10.04
N ASN A 66 7.61 5.24 10.38
CA ASN A 66 6.83 4.21 9.72
C ASN A 66 5.32 4.55 9.69
N ARG A 67 4.81 5.17 10.77
CA ARG A 67 3.40 5.56 10.87
C ARG A 67 3.02 6.60 9.81
N GLN A 68 3.89 7.55 9.50
CA GLN A 68 3.64 8.54 8.45
C GLN A 68 3.54 7.87 7.07
N LEU A 69 4.46 6.94 6.75
CA LEU A 69 4.37 6.17 5.51
C LEU A 69 3.09 5.33 5.47
N TRP A 70 2.71 4.68 6.58
CA TRP A 70 1.47 3.90 6.63
C TRP A 70 0.23 4.77 6.44
N THR A 71 0.18 5.95 7.04
CA THR A 71 -0.92 6.90 6.84
C THR A 71 -0.97 7.39 5.40
N TYR A 72 0.16 7.80 4.83
CA TYR A 72 0.27 8.25 3.45
C TYR A 72 -0.12 7.15 2.44
N SER A 73 0.26 5.91 2.70
CA SER A 73 -0.07 4.75 1.86
C SER A 73 -1.43 4.10 2.17
N GLY A 74 -2.23 4.67 3.08
CA GLY A 74 -3.54 4.13 3.45
C GLY A 74 -3.51 2.80 4.19
N LEU A 75 -2.37 2.45 4.79
CA LEU A 75 -2.21 1.32 5.70
C LEU A 75 -2.39 1.74 7.16
N GLY A 76 -2.45 3.05 7.43
CA GLY A 76 -2.73 3.62 8.75
C GLY A 76 -4.19 3.44 9.13
N ILE A 77 -4.43 3.34 10.44
CA ILE A 77 -5.78 3.30 11.00
C ILE A 77 -6.23 4.75 11.18
N GLU A 78 -7.41 5.07 10.68
CA GLU A 78 -8.05 6.34 10.90
C GLU A 78 -8.96 6.22 12.12
N VAL A 79 -8.69 7.06 13.10
CA VAL A 79 -9.49 7.16 14.31
C VAL A 79 -10.33 8.43 14.21
N HIS A 80 -11.62 8.25 14.04
CA HIS A 80 -12.58 9.33 14.11
C HIS A 80 -13.15 9.38 15.51
N SER A 81 -12.73 10.36 16.27
CA SER A 81 -13.31 10.71 17.57
C SER A 81 -14.01 12.05 17.41
N SER A 82 -15.26 12.02 16.97
CA SER A 82 -16.13 13.21 17.03
C SER A 82 -16.83 13.25 18.37
N ALA A 83 -16.71 14.37 19.07
CA ALA A 83 -17.33 14.63 20.37
C ALA A 83 -16.84 13.71 21.51
N ASP A 84 -15.56 13.88 21.91
CA ASP A 84 -15.00 13.26 23.11
C ASP A 84 -15.64 13.78 24.40
N HIS A 85 -16.45 14.85 24.30
CA HIS A 85 -17.07 15.53 25.44
C HIS A 85 -18.59 15.50 25.33
N GLN A 86 -19.28 15.42 26.48
CA GLN A 86 -20.71 15.56 26.62
C GLN A 86 -20.99 16.58 27.71
N VAL A 87 -22.04 17.33 27.55
CA VAL A 87 -22.51 18.24 28.61
C VAL A 87 -23.38 17.45 29.59
N VAL A 88 -22.93 17.33 30.83
CA VAL A 88 -23.69 16.70 31.94
C VAL A 88 -23.85 17.75 33.01
N LYS A 89 -25.10 18.06 33.32
CA LYS A 89 -25.46 19.09 34.31
C LYS A 89 -24.77 20.44 34.08
N GLY A 90 -24.71 20.89 32.82
CA GLY A 90 -24.07 22.17 32.45
C GLY A 90 -22.53 22.16 32.42
N GLN A 91 -21.86 21.04 32.72
CA GLN A 91 -20.41 20.91 32.69
C GLN A 91 -19.97 19.98 31.54
N LEU A 92 -18.91 20.36 30.89
CA LEU A 92 -18.27 19.56 29.81
C LEU A 92 -17.49 18.42 30.46
N GLN A 93 -17.96 17.19 30.27
CA GLN A 93 -17.28 15.99 30.76
C GLN A 93 -16.84 15.12 29.61
N ARG A 94 -15.63 14.54 29.70
CA ARG A 94 -15.11 13.62 28.70
C ARG A 94 -15.89 12.31 28.70
N LYS A 95 -16.34 11.86 27.53
CA LYS A 95 -17.03 10.56 27.41
C LYS A 95 -16.09 9.41 27.75
N LYS A 96 -16.57 8.48 28.59
CA LYS A 96 -15.83 7.24 28.90
C LYS A 96 -15.85 6.19 27.80
N LYS A 97 -16.45 6.47 26.61
CA LYS A 97 -16.49 5.51 25.51
C LYS A 97 -15.10 5.34 24.89
N PRO A 98 -14.69 4.10 24.57
CA PRO A 98 -13.45 3.86 23.86
C PRO A 98 -13.48 4.56 22.50
N ILE A 99 -12.30 4.96 22.02
CA ILE A 99 -12.12 5.56 20.71
C ILE A 99 -12.60 4.57 19.64
N GLU A 100 -13.56 4.98 18.83
CA GLU A 100 -14.13 4.12 17.79
C GLU A 100 -13.18 4.09 16.58
N ILE A 101 -12.53 2.94 16.36
CA ILE A 101 -11.64 2.74 15.20
C ILE A 101 -12.51 2.45 13.99
N ARG A 102 -12.57 3.34 13.02
CA ARG A 102 -13.45 3.20 11.84
C ARG A 102 -12.82 2.55 10.62
N GLY A 103 -11.55 2.15 10.68
CA GLY A 103 -10.89 1.43 9.60
C GLY A 103 -9.64 2.11 9.05
N LEU A 104 -9.27 1.77 7.82
CA LEU A 104 -8.09 2.32 7.18
C LEU A 104 -8.36 3.71 6.61
N ASN A 105 -7.34 4.57 6.67
CA ASN A 105 -7.38 5.90 6.07
C ASN A 105 -7.80 5.81 4.58
N LYS A 106 -8.83 6.57 4.22
CA LYS A 106 -9.32 6.70 2.85
C LYS A 106 -8.64 7.83 2.09
N ASN A 107 -8.21 8.88 2.80
CA ASN A 107 -7.44 9.99 2.22
C ASN A 107 -5.96 9.62 2.15
N CYS A 108 -5.58 8.87 1.10
CA CYS A 108 -4.27 8.28 0.99
C CYS A 108 -3.84 8.12 -0.49
N ASN A 109 -2.58 7.80 -0.71
CA ASN A 109 -2.10 7.41 -2.03
C ASN A 109 -2.56 5.99 -2.37
N HIS A 110 -3.59 5.89 -3.22
CA HIS A 110 -4.20 4.60 -3.61
C HIS A 110 -3.23 3.69 -4.38
N HIS A 111 -2.28 4.24 -5.13
CA HIS A 111 -1.28 3.45 -5.85
C HIS A 111 -0.36 2.71 -4.88
N LEU A 112 0.15 3.41 -3.85
CA LEU A 112 0.94 2.79 -2.79
C LEU A 112 0.14 1.77 -1.99
N LYS A 113 -1.13 2.08 -1.66
CA LYS A 113 -2.02 1.16 -0.97
C LYS A 113 -2.16 -0.17 -1.71
N ASN A 114 -2.47 -0.09 -3.01
CA ASN A 114 -2.64 -1.26 -3.86
C ASN A 114 -1.32 -2.02 -4.04
N LEU A 115 -0.21 -1.31 -4.17
CA LEU A 115 1.13 -1.90 -4.29
C LEU A 115 1.48 -2.74 -3.06
N PHE A 116 1.38 -2.16 -1.86
CA PHE A 116 1.72 -2.87 -0.62
C PHE A 116 0.75 -4.02 -0.32
N LYS A 117 -0.55 -3.82 -0.53
CA LYS A 117 -1.54 -4.89 -0.38
C LYS A 117 -1.31 -6.03 -1.37
N GLY A 118 -0.99 -5.70 -2.63
CA GLY A 118 -0.68 -6.70 -3.65
C GLY A 118 0.63 -7.45 -3.37
N ALA A 119 1.66 -6.77 -2.85
CA ALA A 119 2.90 -7.41 -2.41
C ALA A 119 2.64 -8.36 -1.23
N ALA A 120 1.87 -7.92 -0.23
CA ALA A 120 1.52 -8.75 0.93
C ALA A 120 0.63 -9.95 0.55
N ALA A 121 -0.30 -9.80 -0.39
CA ALA A 121 -1.10 -10.91 -0.90
C ALA A 121 -0.21 -11.97 -1.56
N SER A 122 0.70 -11.57 -2.44
CA SER A 122 1.66 -12.50 -3.05
C SER A 122 2.58 -13.14 -2.00
N ALA A 123 3.06 -12.35 -1.04
CA ALA A 123 3.95 -12.83 0.02
C ALA A 123 3.27 -13.80 1.01
N SER A 124 1.95 -13.73 1.18
CA SER A 124 1.20 -14.65 2.04
C SER A 124 0.96 -16.02 1.42
N THR A 125 1.10 -16.16 0.10
CA THR A 125 0.79 -17.39 -0.65
C THR A 125 2.04 -18.18 -1.07
N HIS A 126 3.21 -17.53 -1.16
CA HIS A 126 4.43 -18.16 -1.63
C HIS A 126 5.39 -18.44 -0.46
N PRO A 127 6.09 -19.58 -0.45
CA PRO A 127 7.01 -19.95 0.62
C PRO A 127 8.13 -18.90 0.77
N GLY A 128 8.48 -18.63 2.04
CA GLY A 128 9.52 -17.69 2.40
C GLY A 128 9.27 -16.98 3.73
N PRO A 129 10.17 -16.11 4.18
CA PRO A 129 10.12 -15.51 5.51
C PRO A 129 8.89 -14.63 5.76
N PHE A 130 8.26 -14.12 4.71
CA PHE A 130 7.02 -13.35 4.83
C PHE A 130 5.80 -14.26 4.99
N GLN A 131 5.80 -15.42 4.36
CA GLN A 131 4.75 -16.41 4.53
C GLN A 131 4.80 -17.01 5.94
N GLU A 132 5.99 -17.31 6.45
CA GLU A 132 6.18 -17.77 7.84
C GLU A 132 5.67 -16.73 8.84
N PHE A 133 6.00 -15.46 8.62
CA PHE A 133 5.47 -14.36 9.43
C PHE A 133 3.94 -14.27 9.38
N TYR A 134 3.35 -14.42 8.19
CA TYR A 134 1.91 -14.44 8.02
C TYR A 134 1.27 -15.63 8.75
N ALA A 135 1.84 -16.83 8.60
CA ALA A 135 1.37 -18.05 9.26
C ALA A 135 1.45 -17.91 10.80
N ALA A 136 2.51 -17.34 11.33
CA ALA A 136 2.64 -17.06 12.76
C ALA A 136 1.57 -16.10 13.30
N LEU A 137 1.16 -15.09 12.51
CA LEU A 137 0.06 -14.20 12.87
C LEU A 137 -1.30 -14.92 12.85
N ALA A 138 -1.53 -15.78 11.84
CA ALA A 138 -2.73 -16.58 11.74
C ALA A 138 -2.84 -17.59 12.89
N ALA A 139 -1.73 -18.24 13.28
CA ALA A 139 -1.66 -19.17 14.40
C ALA A 139 -1.99 -18.48 15.75
N LYS A 140 -1.73 -17.17 15.88
CA LYS A 140 -2.15 -16.34 17.03
C LYS A 140 -3.63 -15.94 17.00
N GLY A 141 -4.43 -16.47 16.08
CA GLY A 141 -5.86 -16.17 15.94
C GLY A 141 -6.19 -14.86 15.23
N MET A 142 -5.20 -14.23 14.55
CA MET A 142 -5.47 -13.01 13.80
C MET A 142 -6.28 -13.33 12.53
N ARG A 143 -7.30 -12.52 12.25
CA ARG A 143 -8.08 -12.63 11.01
C ARG A 143 -7.17 -12.51 9.78
N PRO A 144 -7.38 -13.31 8.70
CA PRO A 144 -6.50 -13.33 7.53
C PRO A 144 -6.28 -11.95 6.89
N GLU A 145 -7.29 -11.11 6.85
CA GLU A 145 -7.19 -9.75 6.30
C GLU A 145 -6.29 -8.85 7.16
N MET A 146 -6.40 -8.96 8.49
CA MET A 146 -5.57 -8.22 9.42
C MET A 146 -4.12 -8.69 9.41
N ALA A 147 -3.90 -10.00 9.26
CA ALA A 147 -2.56 -10.58 9.09
C ALA A 147 -1.90 -10.08 7.80
N ARG A 148 -2.63 -10.06 6.67
CA ARG A 148 -2.13 -9.46 5.41
C ARG A 148 -1.85 -7.98 5.53
N LEU A 149 -2.69 -7.22 6.24
CA LEU A 149 -2.45 -5.80 6.50
C LEU A 149 -1.19 -5.57 7.32
N THR A 150 -0.98 -6.40 8.35
CA THR A 150 0.23 -6.34 9.19
C THR A 150 1.47 -6.69 8.37
N LEU A 151 1.38 -7.67 7.47
CA LEU A 151 2.44 -8.00 6.52
C LEU A 151 2.72 -6.84 5.55
N ALA A 152 1.68 -6.18 5.02
CA ALA A 152 1.83 -5.01 4.15
C ALA A 152 2.56 -3.87 4.86
N ARG A 153 2.26 -3.62 6.14
CA ARG A 153 2.98 -2.65 6.98
C ARG A 153 4.43 -3.03 7.19
N LYS A 154 4.73 -4.32 7.40
CA LYS A 154 6.10 -4.81 7.53
C LYS A 154 6.90 -4.57 6.25
N ILE A 155 6.33 -4.88 5.07
CA ILE A 155 6.96 -4.63 3.77
C ILE A 155 7.20 -3.12 3.58
N ALA A 156 6.21 -2.27 3.91
CA ALA A 156 6.36 -0.82 3.83
C ALA A 156 7.45 -0.28 4.78
N THR A 157 7.62 -0.88 5.95
CA THR A 157 8.67 -0.49 6.90
C THR A 157 10.07 -0.82 6.36
N ILE A 158 10.25 -1.97 5.71
CA ILE A 158 11.53 -2.35 5.11
C ILE A 158 11.96 -1.32 4.05
N LEU A 159 11.02 -0.75 3.33
CA LEU A 159 11.29 0.32 2.35
C LEU A 159 12.00 1.55 2.97
N LEU A 160 11.71 1.89 4.22
CA LEU A 160 12.31 3.06 4.89
C LEU A 160 13.71 2.78 5.43
N ILE A 161 14.11 1.52 5.51
CA ILE A 161 15.42 1.10 6.05
C ILE A 161 16.46 0.99 4.92
N LEU A 162 16.00 0.81 3.69
CA LEU A 162 16.84 0.66 2.49
C LEU A 162 17.26 1.99 1.89
#